data_5e65393183da0e25c83737fc95c246b5
#
_entry.id   5e65393183da0e25c83737fc95c246b5
#
_cell.length_a   1.000
_cell.length_b   1.000
_cell.length_c   1.000
_cell.angle_alpha   90.00
_cell.angle_beta   90.00
_cell.angle_gamma   90.00
#
_symmetry.space_group_name_H-M   'P 1'
#
loop_
_entity.id
_entity.type
_entity.pdbx_description
1 polymer ?
#
loop_
_entity_poly.entity_id
_entity_poly.type
_entity_poly.pdbx_seq_one_letter_code
_entity_poly.pdbx_strand_id
1 'polypeptide(L)'
;MLEKVVELVKKHPKISDFHLRSECAFSYRLLGEIQSIAENIVKKEQIEQILNKYCSKDDVDRFNTKNELDSGFTVEKIRFRANFYKTLTGPALVLRKIETTISSMENLNLPPAMFSIVDMHKGLVLVTGPTGSGKSTTLAAIINQINETRKANIITIEDPVEFIHKDKKSIVSQREVGKQTE
;
A
#
# COMPACT_ATOMS: atom_id res chain seq x y z
N MET A 1 17.05 0.52 -10.42
CA MET A 1 16.44 -0.54 -9.58
C MET A 1 14.90 -0.46 -9.58
N LEU A 2 14.29 0.67 -9.26
CA LEU A 2 12.81 0.80 -9.25
C LEU A 2 12.17 0.60 -10.64
N GLU A 3 12.87 0.93 -11.72
CA GLU A 3 12.42 0.63 -13.08
C GLU A 3 12.17 -0.88 -13.27
N LYS A 4 13.05 -1.72 -12.73
CA LYS A 4 12.90 -3.18 -12.77
C LYS A 4 11.72 -3.66 -11.92
N VAL A 5 11.48 -3.01 -10.75
CA VAL A 5 10.29 -3.27 -9.93
C VAL A 5 9.03 -2.99 -10.75
N VAL A 6 8.96 -1.83 -11.40
CA VAL A 6 7.83 -1.42 -12.24
C VAL A 6 7.62 -2.37 -13.42
N GLU A 7 8.71 -2.75 -14.11
CA GLU A 7 8.66 -3.71 -15.22
C GLU A 7 8.08 -5.06 -14.76
N LEU A 8 8.56 -5.58 -13.63
CA LEU A 8 8.08 -6.85 -13.08
C LEU A 8 6.61 -6.77 -12.66
N VAL A 9 6.16 -5.65 -12.07
CA VAL A 9 4.74 -5.45 -11.74
C VAL A 9 3.87 -5.45 -13.00
N LYS A 10 4.33 -4.79 -14.08
CA LYS A 10 3.62 -4.75 -15.36
C LYS A 10 3.53 -6.14 -16.01
N LYS A 11 4.62 -6.92 -15.94
CA LYS A 11 4.69 -8.28 -16.49
C LYS A 11 3.94 -9.31 -15.64
N HIS A 12 3.98 -9.17 -14.33
CA HIS A 12 3.39 -10.09 -13.36
C HIS A 12 2.54 -9.32 -12.34
N PRO A 13 1.29 -8.92 -12.67
CA PRO A 13 0.44 -8.11 -11.78
C PRO A 13 0.17 -8.74 -10.40
N LYS A 14 0.33 -10.07 -10.28
CA LYS A 14 0.13 -10.84 -9.04
C LYS A 14 1.33 -10.82 -8.09
N ILE A 15 2.41 -10.07 -8.41
CA ILE A 15 3.50 -9.84 -7.45
C ILE A 15 2.93 -8.99 -6.30
N SER A 16 3.15 -9.46 -5.06
CA SER A 16 2.74 -8.75 -3.85
C SER A 16 3.85 -7.91 -3.23
N ASP A 17 5.04 -8.48 -3.12
CA ASP A 17 6.17 -7.87 -2.41
C ASP A 17 7.47 -8.00 -3.20
N PHE A 18 8.38 -7.01 -3.01
CA PHE A 18 9.78 -7.08 -3.42
C PHE A 18 10.66 -6.99 -2.19
N HIS A 19 11.68 -7.83 -2.13
CA HIS A 19 12.64 -7.91 -1.03
C HIS A 19 14.03 -7.53 -1.57
N LEU A 20 14.46 -6.33 -1.25
CA LEU A 20 15.72 -5.75 -1.66
C LEU A 20 16.64 -5.70 -0.45
N ARG A 21 17.66 -6.56 -0.41
CA ARG A 21 18.63 -6.62 0.68
C ARG A 21 20.02 -6.38 0.14
N SER A 22 20.81 -5.56 0.81
CA SER A 22 22.20 -5.28 0.42
C SER A 22 22.99 -6.57 0.25
N GLU A 23 23.74 -6.66 -0.84
CA GLU A 23 24.60 -7.78 -1.25
C GLU A 23 23.86 -9.11 -1.42
N CYS A 24 22.55 -9.07 -1.64
CA CYS A 24 21.71 -10.23 -1.90
C CYS A 24 21.06 -10.15 -3.27
N ALA A 25 20.63 -11.30 -3.79
CA ALA A 25 19.87 -11.37 -5.03
C ALA A 25 18.54 -10.62 -4.91
N PHE A 26 18.18 -9.88 -5.96
CA PHE A 26 16.88 -9.22 -6.09
C PHE A 26 15.77 -10.27 -6.00
N SER A 27 14.90 -10.15 -5.03
CA SER A 27 13.86 -11.13 -4.77
C SER A 27 12.47 -10.48 -4.75
N TYR A 28 11.45 -11.26 -5.10
CA TYR A 28 10.06 -10.83 -5.09
C TYR A 28 9.15 -12.00 -4.73
N ARG A 29 7.95 -11.70 -4.24
CA ARG A 29 6.92 -12.68 -3.92
C ARG A 29 5.87 -12.72 -5.03
N LEU A 30 5.70 -13.88 -5.65
CA LEU A 30 4.70 -14.13 -6.68
C LEU A 30 3.81 -15.30 -6.23
N LEU A 31 2.50 -15.07 -6.12
CA LEU A 31 1.52 -16.09 -5.69
C LEU A 31 1.88 -16.78 -4.36
N GLY A 32 2.47 -16.01 -3.42
CA GLY A 32 2.88 -16.52 -2.11
C GLY A 32 4.33 -17.04 -2.04
N GLU A 33 4.95 -17.37 -3.16
CA GLU A 33 6.30 -17.93 -3.23
C GLU A 33 7.37 -16.85 -3.47
N ILE A 34 8.53 -16.98 -2.81
CA ILE A 34 9.68 -16.10 -3.03
C ILE A 34 10.44 -16.60 -4.25
N GLN A 35 10.65 -15.71 -5.20
CA GLN A 35 11.51 -15.90 -6.37
C GLN A 35 12.69 -14.93 -6.33
N SER A 36 13.85 -15.35 -6.80
CA SER A 36 15.06 -14.55 -6.81
C SER A 36 15.69 -14.51 -8.19
N ILE A 37 16.22 -13.36 -8.57
CA ILE A 37 16.99 -13.16 -9.81
C ILE A 37 18.47 -13.15 -9.42
N ALA A 38 19.11 -14.32 -9.49
CA ALA A 38 20.46 -14.54 -8.98
C ALA A 38 21.51 -13.59 -9.57
N GLU A 39 21.38 -13.25 -10.84
CA GLU A 39 22.30 -12.37 -11.58
C GLU A 39 22.18 -10.89 -11.19
N ASN A 40 21.17 -10.53 -10.43
CA ASN A 40 20.88 -9.17 -10.04
C ASN A 40 21.10 -8.95 -8.52
N ILE A 41 22.34 -8.68 -8.17
CA ILE A 41 22.70 -8.37 -6.77
C ILE A 41 22.33 -6.92 -6.45
N VAL A 42 21.60 -6.74 -5.39
CA VAL A 42 21.18 -5.43 -4.88
C VAL A 42 22.35 -4.78 -4.14
N LYS A 43 22.76 -3.60 -4.57
CA LYS A 43 23.82 -2.83 -3.90
C LYS A 43 23.25 -1.92 -2.82
N LYS A 44 24.01 -1.71 -1.76
CA LYS A 44 23.67 -0.81 -0.64
C LYS A 44 23.27 0.58 -1.15
N GLU A 45 24.04 1.17 -2.03
CA GLU A 45 23.86 2.52 -2.57
C GLU A 45 22.52 2.67 -3.30
N GLN A 46 22.01 1.59 -3.89
CA GLN A 46 20.72 1.61 -4.57
C GLN A 46 19.55 1.77 -3.62
N ILE A 47 19.64 1.15 -2.43
CA ILE A 47 18.62 1.29 -1.39
C ILE A 47 18.70 2.69 -0.77
N GLU A 48 19.90 3.19 -0.48
CA GLU A 48 20.13 4.53 0.04
C GLU A 48 19.65 5.62 -0.94
N GLN A 49 19.84 5.44 -2.24
CA GLN A 49 19.29 6.33 -3.27
C GLN A 49 17.76 6.35 -3.25
N ILE A 50 17.10 5.20 -3.06
CA ILE A 50 15.64 5.14 -2.97
C ILE A 50 15.17 5.87 -1.71
N LEU A 51 15.79 5.62 -0.55
CA LEU A 51 15.49 6.27 0.71
C LEU A 51 15.58 7.80 0.57
N ASN A 52 16.70 8.31 0.07
CA ASN A 52 16.94 9.76 -0.08
C ASN A 52 16.02 10.42 -1.13
N LYS A 53 15.59 9.68 -2.15
CA LYS A 53 14.74 10.23 -3.21
C LYS A 53 13.26 10.29 -2.83
N TYR A 54 12.77 9.33 -2.07
CA TYR A 54 11.33 9.14 -1.83
C TYR A 54 10.87 9.39 -0.40
N CYS A 55 11.80 9.55 0.55
CA CYS A 55 11.51 9.86 1.94
C CYS A 55 11.92 11.29 2.28
N SER A 56 11.28 11.89 3.30
CA SER A 56 11.65 13.21 3.80
C SER A 56 13.00 13.17 4.55
N LYS A 57 13.60 14.32 4.78
CA LYS A 57 14.81 14.41 5.62
C LYS A 57 14.58 13.83 7.01
N ASP A 58 13.45 14.16 7.63
CA ASP A 58 13.09 13.67 8.96
C ASP A 58 12.95 12.15 8.98
N ASP A 59 12.40 11.56 7.91
CA ASP A 59 12.32 10.11 7.76
C ASP A 59 13.71 9.46 7.63
N VAL A 60 14.62 10.08 6.87
CA VAL A 60 16.00 9.62 6.75
C VAL A 60 16.71 9.66 8.10
N ASP A 61 16.54 10.74 8.86
CA ASP A 61 17.11 10.90 10.19
C ASP A 61 16.53 9.89 11.18
N ARG A 62 15.22 9.62 11.11
CA ARG A 62 14.57 8.55 11.88
C ARG A 62 15.11 7.17 11.52
N PHE A 63 15.29 6.87 10.25
CA PHE A 63 15.88 5.60 9.82
C PHE A 63 17.31 5.44 10.35
N ASN A 64 18.12 6.50 10.29
CA ASN A 64 19.49 6.47 10.79
C ASN A 64 19.56 6.21 12.31
N THR A 65 18.57 6.70 13.06
CA THR A 65 18.49 6.61 14.52
C THR A 65 17.81 5.31 14.98
N LYS A 66 16.68 4.94 14.35
CA LYS A 66 15.84 3.80 14.80
C LYS A 66 16.14 2.50 14.05
N ASN A 67 16.94 2.56 12.99
CA ASN A 67 17.27 1.42 12.09
C ASN A 67 16.07 0.80 11.35
N GLU A 68 14.92 1.44 11.42
CA GLU A 68 13.68 1.03 10.75
C GLU A 68 12.85 2.26 10.38
N LEU A 69 12.18 2.18 9.24
CA LEU A 69 11.27 3.22 8.74
C LEU A 69 10.18 2.59 7.88
N ASP A 70 8.92 2.79 8.26
CA ASP A 70 7.78 2.58 7.38
C ASP A 70 7.46 3.89 6.63
N SER A 71 7.28 3.78 5.32
CA SER A 71 6.96 4.90 4.44
C SER A 71 6.09 4.43 3.28
N GLY A 72 5.61 5.36 2.47
CA GLY A 72 4.85 5.03 1.27
C GLY A 72 5.14 6.02 0.15
N PHE A 73 5.40 5.51 -1.05
CA PHE A 73 5.66 6.35 -2.21
C PHE A 73 5.10 5.75 -3.50
N THR A 74 5.03 6.59 -4.54
CA THR A 74 4.49 6.20 -5.84
C THR A 74 5.60 6.26 -6.90
N VAL A 75 5.69 5.21 -7.71
CA VAL A 75 6.59 5.13 -8.86
C VAL A 75 5.75 4.79 -10.08
N GLU A 76 5.79 5.61 -11.12
CA GLU A 76 5.02 5.42 -12.37
C GLU A 76 3.55 5.00 -12.14
N LYS A 77 2.84 5.69 -11.26
CA LYS A 77 1.44 5.43 -10.90
C LYS A 77 1.20 4.16 -10.05
N ILE A 78 2.25 3.40 -9.71
CA ILE A 78 2.15 2.26 -8.80
C ILE A 78 2.48 2.77 -7.40
N ARG A 79 1.56 2.57 -6.46
CA ARG A 79 1.76 2.90 -5.04
C ARG A 79 2.42 1.74 -4.34
N PHE A 80 3.42 2.04 -3.52
CA PHE A 80 4.11 1.06 -2.67
C PHE A 80 4.08 1.51 -1.20
N ARG A 81 3.84 0.57 -0.30
CA ARG A 81 4.29 0.66 1.08
C ARG A 81 5.73 0.18 1.12
N ALA A 82 6.59 0.93 1.77
CA ALA A 82 8.02 0.68 1.85
C ALA A 82 8.44 0.54 3.32
N ASN A 83 9.00 -0.59 3.67
CA ASN A 83 9.65 -0.77 4.96
C ASN A 83 11.16 -0.85 4.74
N PHE A 84 11.89 0.16 5.23
CA PHE A 84 13.34 0.19 5.26
C PHE A 84 13.81 -0.31 6.62
N TYR A 85 14.80 -1.18 6.65
CA TYR A 85 15.39 -1.69 7.88
C TYR A 85 16.87 -2.01 7.69
N LYS A 86 17.63 -2.05 8.79
CA LYS A 86 19.05 -2.41 8.74
C LYS A 86 19.25 -3.90 9.01
N THR A 87 20.17 -4.50 8.27
CA THR A 87 20.65 -5.87 8.43
C THR A 87 22.16 -5.88 8.67
N LEU A 88 22.73 -7.06 8.94
CA LEU A 88 24.19 -7.20 9.09
C LEU A 88 24.96 -6.81 7.83
N THR A 89 24.37 -6.95 6.65
CA THR A 89 25.01 -6.62 5.37
C THR A 89 24.71 -5.19 4.89
N GLY A 90 23.90 -4.43 5.61
CA GLY A 90 23.53 -3.06 5.25
C GLY A 90 22.03 -2.82 5.26
N PRO A 91 21.56 -1.72 4.66
CA PRO A 91 20.15 -1.42 4.55
C PRO A 91 19.42 -2.45 3.71
N ALA A 92 18.16 -2.66 4.03
CA ALA A 92 17.24 -3.49 3.28
C ALA A 92 15.93 -2.72 3.08
N LEU A 93 15.16 -3.13 2.06
CA LEU A 93 13.89 -2.51 1.70
C LEU A 93 12.92 -3.60 1.27
N VAL A 94 11.77 -3.64 1.91
CA VAL A 94 10.60 -4.38 1.43
C VAL A 94 9.62 -3.40 0.80
N LEU A 95 9.26 -3.64 -0.45
CA LEU A 95 8.21 -2.89 -1.15
C LEU A 95 6.99 -3.79 -1.31
N ARG A 96 5.89 -3.39 -0.71
CA ARG A 96 4.58 -4.01 -0.94
C ARG A 96 3.78 -3.20 -1.94
N LYS A 97 3.39 -3.83 -3.04
CA LYS A 97 2.49 -3.20 -4.01
C LYS A 97 1.13 -2.95 -3.34
N ILE A 98 0.66 -1.71 -3.42
CA ILE A 98 -0.69 -1.33 -2.99
C ILE A 98 -1.58 -1.31 -4.22
N GLU A 99 -2.69 -2.04 -4.16
CA GLU A 99 -3.68 -2.01 -5.23
C GLU A 99 -4.47 -0.70 -5.14
N THR A 100 -4.40 0.10 -6.20
CA THR A 100 -5.09 1.40 -6.26
C THR A 100 -6.42 1.36 -6.99
N THR A 101 -6.72 0.23 -7.64
CA THR A 101 -7.97 0.02 -8.33
C THR A 101 -9.01 -0.51 -7.35
N ILE A 102 -10.02 0.30 -7.06
CA ILE A 102 -11.11 -0.10 -6.18
C ILE A 102 -12.12 -0.86 -7.02
N SER A 103 -12.33 -2.13 -6.67
CA SER A 103 -13.39 -2.95 -7.27
C SER A 103 -14.76 -2.47 -6.80
N SER A 104 -15.78 -2.55 -7.67
CA SER A 104 -17.16 -2.28 -7.25
C SER A 104 -17.70 -3.37 -6.33
N MET A 105 -18.75 -3.07 -5.59
CA MET A 105 -19.40 -4.03 -4.69
C MET A 105 -19.93 -5.24 -5.46
N GLU A 106 -20.40 -5.03 -6.70
CA GLU A 106 -20.87 -6.08 -7.61
C GLU A 106 -19.73 -7.00 -8.04
N ASN A 107 -18.59 -6.43 -8.45
CA ASN A 107 -17.41 -7.21 -8.88
C ASN A 107 -16.82 -8.05 -7.76
N LEU A 108 -17.01 -7.63 -6.50
CA LEU A 108 -16.61 -8.38 -5.32
C LEU A 108 -17.63 -9.45 -4.93
N ASN A 109 -18.77 -9.55 -5.65
CA ASN A 109 -19.89 -10.44 -5.33
C ASN A 109 -20.37 -10.30 -3.87
N LEU A 110 -20.42 -9.06 -3.36
CA LEU A 110 -20.85 -8.82 -1.99
C LEU A 110 -22.35 -9.16 -1.83
N PRO A 111 -22.77 -9.73 -0.69
CA PRO A 111 -24.16 -10.03 -0.42
C PRO A 111 -25.07 -8.81 -0.58
N PRO A 112 -26.30 -8.96 -1.12
CA PRO A 112 -27.23 -7.85 -1.32
C PRO A 112 -27.48 -7.01 -0.05
N ALA A 113 -27.46 -7.63 1.12
CA ALA A 113 -27.62 -6.94 2.40
C ALA A 113 -26.55 -5.87 2.65
N MET A 114 -25.34 -6.01 2.06
CA MET A 114 -24.29 -5.02 2.24
C MET A 114 -24.52 -3.73 1.45
N PHE A 115 -25.33 -3.78 0.40
CA PHE A 115 -25.69 -2.58 -0.36
C PHE A 115 -26.56 -1.62 0.44
N SER A 116 -27.37 -2.12 1.39
CA SER A 116 -28.15 -1.26 2.27
C SER A 116 -27.29 -0.38 3.21
N ILE A 117 -26.03 -0.76 3.47
CA ILE A 117 -25.09 0.04 4.26
C ILE A 117 -24.84 1.39 3.60
N VAL A 118 -24.81 1.44 2.27
CA VAL A 118 -24.58 2.67 1.49
C VAL A 118 -25.63 3.74 1.79
N ASP A 119 -26.86 3.33 2.07
CA ASP A 119 -28.01 4.23 2.32
C ASP A 119 -28.18 4.60 3.80
N MET A 120 -27.41 3.98 4.70
CA MET A 120 -27.48 4.29 6.14
C MET A 120 -27.00 5.71 6.44
N HIS A 121 -27.79 6.45 7.20
CA HIS A 121 -27.45 7.82 7.61
C HIS A 121 -26.78 7.90 8.99
N LYS A 122 -26.91 6.88 9.80
CA LYS A 122 -26.38 6.80 11.16
C LYS A 122 -26.21 5.35 11.58
N GLY A 123 -25.31 5.10 12.51
CA GLY A 123 -25.03 3.78 13.06
C GLY A 123 -23.54 3.47 13.05
N LEU A 124 -23.22 2.26 13.47
CA LEU A 124 -21.87 1.69 13.43
C LEU A 124 -21.91 0.41 12.61
N VAL A 125 -21.01 0.29 11.67
CA VAL A 125 -20.78 -0.94 10.88
C VAL A 125 -19.39 -1.47 11.23
N LEU A 126 -19.31 -2.73 11.64
CA LEU A 126 -18.05 -3.41 11.94
C LEU A 126 -17.75 -4.45 10.85
N VAL A 127 -16.57 -4.32 10.22
CA VAL A 127 -16.05 -5.31 9.26
C VAL A 127 -14.90 -6.03 9.93
N THR A 128 -15.08 -7.31 10.26
CA THR A 128 -14.12 -8.12 11.01
C THR A 128 -13.68 -9.34 10.23
N GLY A 129 -12.53 -9.90 10.60
CA GLY A 129 -11.97 -11.12 9.98
C GLY A 129 -10.44 -11.16 10.05
N PRO A 130 -9.80 -12.28 9.72
CA PRO A 130 -8.34 -12.41 9.72
C PRO A 130 -7.69 -11.53 8.64
N THR A 131 -6.37 -11.37 8.73
CA THR A 131 -5.59 -10.69 7.68
C THR A 131 -5.78 -11.40 6.34
N GLY A 132 -5.93 -10.64 5.26
CA GLY A 132 -6.14 -11.17 3.91
C GLY A 132 -7.59 -11.62 3.61
N SER A 133 -8.54 -11.47 4.55
CA SER A 133 -9.96 -11.84 4.31
C SER A 133 -10.75 -10.84 3.46
N GLY A 134 -10.13 -9.77 2.99
CA GLY A 134 -10.76 -8.75 2.14
C GLY A 134 -11.44 -7.61 2.88
N LYS A 135 -11.19 -7.40 4.18
CA LYS A 135 -11.79 -6.30 4.96
C LYS A 135 -11.61 -4.93 4.30
N SER A 136 -10.36 -4.54 4.05
CA SER A 136 -10.02 -3.25 3.45
C SER A 136 -10.59 -3.11 2.05
N THR A 137 -10.56 -4.18 1.26
CA THR A 137 -11.14 -4.22 -0.09
C THR A 137 -12.65 -4.00 -0.05
N THR A 138 -13.34 -4.64 0.91
CA THR A 138 -14.79 -4.47 1.12
C THR A 138 -15.13 -3.05 1.57
N LEU A 139 -14.39 -2.52 2.55
CA LEU A 139 -14.57 -1.14 3.02
C LEU A 139 -14.33 -0.13 1.89
N ALA A 140 -13.26 -0.32 1.10
CA ALA A 140 -12.97 0.55 -0.04
C ALA A 140 -14.11 0.54 -1.07
N ALA A 141 -14.69 -0.63 -1.37
CA ALA A 141 -15.81 -0.75 -2.28
C ALA A 141 -17.06 -0.03 -1.76
N ILE A 142 -17.38 -0.17 -0.47
CA ILE A 142 -18.52 0.52 0.18
C ILE A 142 -18.31 2.04 0.15
N ILE A 143 -17.12 2.52 0.56
CA ILE A 143 -16.76 3.94 0.54
C ILE A 143 -16.84 4.49 -0.88
N ASN A 144 -16.34 3.75 -1.87
CA ASN A 144 -16.42 4.16 -3.27
C ASN A 144 -17.87 4.27 -3.76
N GLN A 145 -18.74 3.33 -3.38
CA GLN A 145 -20.15 3.37 -3.72
C GLN A 145 -20.85 4.58 -3.08
N ILE A 146 -20.58 4.89 -1.81
CA ILE A 146 -21.07 6.11 -1.14
C ILE A 146 -20.58 7.36 -1.89
N ASN A 147 -19.30 7.41 -2.24
CA ASN A 147 -18.69 8.52 -2.96
C ASN A 147 -19.30 8.75 -4.36
N GLU A 148 -19.73 7.67 -5.03
CA GLU A 148 -20.40 7.74 -6.33
C GLU A 148 -21.86 8.16 -6.26
N THR A 149 -22.56 7.80 -5.17
CA THR A 149 -24.02 7.94 -5.10
C THR A 149 -24.46 9.11 -4.24
N ARG A 150 -23.71 9.49 -3.21
CA ARG A 150 -24.10 10.47 -2.18
C ARG A 150 -23.25 11.74 -2.24
N LYS A 151 -23.86 12.87 -1.84
CA LYS A 151 -23.18 14.14 -1.58
C LYS A 151 -22.83 14.20 -0.10
N ALA A 152 -21.67 13.72 0.29
CA ALA A 152 -21.24 13.60 1.69
C ALA A 152 -19.78 14.07 1.85
N ASN A 153 -19.39 14.34 3.08
CA ASN A 153 -17.99 14.48 3.46
C ASN A 153 -17.56 13.16 4.10
N ILE A 154 -16.67 12.44 3.44
CA ILE A 154 -16.15 11.15 3.88
C ILE A 154 -14.77 11.38 4.48
N ILE A 155 -14.58 10.96 5.71
CA ILE A 155 -13.26 11.01 6.38
C ILE A 155 -12.85 9.58 6.68
N THR A 156 -11.65 9.20 6.26
CA THR A 156 -11.03 7.94 6.66
C THR A 156 -9.83 8.20 7.57
N ILE A 157 -9.61 7.28 8.51
CA ILE A 157 -8.40 7.22 9.37
C ILE A 157 -7.85 5.81 9.21
N GLU A 158 -6.65 5.69 8.64
CA GLU A 158 -6.10 4.43 8.17
C GLU A 158 -4.65 4.24 8.65
N ASP A 159 -4.23 3.00 8.86
CA ASP A 159 -2.86 2.65 9.27
C ASP A 159 -2.33 1.42 8.48
N PRO A 160 -1.70 1.70 7.32
CA PRO A 160 -1.70 2.90 6.49
C PRO A 160 -2.87 2.95 5.50
N VAL A 161 -2.92 4.03 4.69
CA VAL A 161 -3.88 4.12 3.56
C VAL A 161 -3.56 3.04 2.52
N GLU A 162 -4.51 2.13 2.29
CA GLU A 162 -4.38 1.04 1.32
C GLU A 162 -4.96 1.39 -0.06
N PHE A 163 -6.10 2.09 -0.10
CA PHE A 163 -6.75 2.47 -1.35
C PHE A 163 -6.87 4.00 -1.45
N ILE A 164 -6.66 4.54 -2.64
CA ILE A 164 -6.78 5.99 -2.88
C ILE A 164 -8.16 6.28 -3.49
N HIS A 165 -8.98 7.02 -2.78
CA HIS A 165 -10.26 7.52 -3.25
C HIS A 165 -10.11 8.90 -3.89
N LYS A 166 -10.65 9.06 -5.09
CA LYS A 166 -10.79 10.38 -5.72
C LYS A 166 -12.17 10.93 -5.42
N ASP A 167 -12.28 12.24 -5.24
CA ASP A 167 -13.58 12.91 -5.12
C ASP A 167 -14.46 12.61 -6.34
N LYS A 168 -15.74 12.28 -6.08
CA LYS A 168 -16.78 12.06 -7.08
C LYS A 168 -17.99 12.93 -6.74
N LYS A 169 -19.07 12.36 -6.19
CA LYS A 169 -20.18 13.14 -5.63
C LYS A 169 -19.89 13.60 -4.20
N SER A 170 -19.08 12.85 -3.46
CA SER A 170 -18.61 13.22 -2.13
C SER A 170 -17.22 13.85 -2.18
N ILE A 171 -16.85 14.54 -1.10
CA ILE A 171 -15.48 14.95 -0.79
C ILE A 171 -14.88 13.86 0.09
N VAL A 172 -13.68 13.35 -0.24
CA VAL A 172 -13.02 12.28 0.52
C VAL A 172 -11.71 12.78 1.11
N SER A 173 -11.62 12.78 2.42
CA SER A 173 -10.42 13.17 3.17
C SER A 173 -9.82 11.93 3.85
N GLN A 174 -8.72 11.41 3.29
CA GLN A 174 -8.01 10.25 3.85
C GLN A 174 -6.85 10.71 4.72
N ARG A 175 -6.77 10.18 5.93
CA ARG A 175 -5.73 10.50 6.92
C ARG A 175 -5.03 9.23 7.36
N GLU A 176 -3.70 9.23 7.29
CA GLU A 176 -2.85 8.12 7.75
C GLU A 176 -2.37 8.40 9.18
N VAL A 177 -2.53 7.42 10.06
CA VAL A 177 -2.07 7.49 11.46
C VAL A 177 -0.55 7.71 11.49
N GLY A 178 -0.10 8.59 12.37
CA GLY A 178 1.31 8.94 12.53
C GLY A 178 1.86 9.89 11.46
N LYS A 179 1.04 10.31 10.45
CA LYS A 179 1.44 11.30 9.43
C LYS A 179 0.50 12.50 9.39
N GLN A 180 -0.81 12.29 9.21
CA GLN A 180 -1.81 13.37 9.15
C GLN A 180 -2.73 13.37 10.37
N THR A 181 -2.65 12.34 11.22
CA THR A 181 -3.38 12.22 12.48
C THR A 181 -2.55 11.42 13.48
N GLU A 182 -2.77 11.66 14.78
CA GLU A 182 -2.20 10.87 15.88
C GLU A 182 -3.03 9.62 16.13
#